data_0aa3c61180fa3d40ee36fb035230d398
#
_entry.id   0aa3c61180fa3d40ee36fb035230d398
#
_cell.length_a   1.000
_cell.length_b   1.000
_cell.length_c   1.000
_cell.angle_alpha   90.00
_cell.angle_beta   90.00
_cell.angle_gamma   90.00
#
_symmetry.space_group_name_H-M   'P 1'
#
loop_
_entity.id
_entity.type
_entity.pdbx_description
1 polymer ?
#
loop_
_entity_poly.entity_id
_entity_poly.type
_entity_poly.pdbx_seq_one_letter_code
_entity_poly.pdbx_strand_id
1 'polypeptide(L)'
;PHLREAVKLKPDLVVCSKSYAYDRAGAEASLRKALEGIGRDYIDVFLMHEQESIHTIRGHREALEYYIEMRNKGYIRAVGLSTHYIACMDGALRHPELQVLFSLINKRGFGIADGTADEMLAKIRAAHAQGQGIIAMKPLGGGHLIAEREAALDYILNLDDCIDTIAIGM
;
A
#
# COMPACT_ATOMS: atom_id res chain seq x y z
N PRO A 1 -19.55 0.36 -4.62
CA PRO A 1 -20.59 1.40 -4.68
C PRO A 1 -20.12 2.71 -4.05
N HIS A 2 -19.58 2.70 -2.81
CA HIS A 2 -19.22 3.93 -2.08
C HIS A 2 -18.14 4.76 -2.77
N LEU A 3 -17.05 4.12 -3.27
CA LEU A 3 -15.98 4.82 -3.97
C LEU A 3 -16.47 5.49 -5.26
N ARG A 4 -17.39 4.85 -6.01
CA ARG A 4 -17.98 5.43 -7.21
C ARG A 4 -18.73 6.73 -6.90
N GLU A 5 -19.50 6.76 -5.83
CA GLU A 5 -20.23 7.95 -5.42
C GLU A 5 -19.27 9.03 -4.88
N ALA A 6 -18.26 8.64 -4.11
CA ALA A 6 -17.25 9.58 -3.63
C ALA A 6 -16.48 10.25 -4.78
N VAL A 7 -16.11 9.47 -5.81
CA VAL A 7 -15.42 9.98 -7.01
C VAL A 7 -16.31 10.91 -7.85
N LYS A 8 -17.63 10.68 -7.91
CA LYS A 8 -18.55 11.61 -8.57
C LYS A 8 -18.64 12.93 -7.83
N LEU A 9 -18.66 12.90 -6.49
CA LEU A 9 -18.71 14.11 -5.65
C LEU A 9 -17.38 14.86 -5.63
N LYS A 10 -16.25 14.14 -5.70
CA LYS A 10 -14.90 14.67 -5.71
C LYS A 10 -14.06 13.99 -6.81
N PRO A 11 -14.09 14.52 -8.06
CA PRO A 11 -13.41 13.90 -9.18
C PRO A 11 -11.88 13.83 -9.05
N ASP A 12 -11.27 14.68 -8.25
CA ASP A 12 -9.84 14.73 -7.94
C ASP A 12 -9.41 13.85 -6.76
N LEU A 13 -10.35 13.06 -6.19
CA LEU A 13 -10.05 12.13 -5.10
C LEU A 13 -8.99 11.12 -5.54
N VAL A 14 -7.90 11.03 -4.78
CA VAL A 14 -6.86 10.00 -4.96
C VAL A 14 -7.42 8.64 -4.52
N VAL A 15 -7.44 7.68 -5.43
CA VAL A 15 -7.96 6.34 -5.18
C VAL A 15 -6.82 5.33 -5.12
N CYS A 16 -6.71 4.64 -4.00
CA CYS A 16 -5.82 3.50 -3.81
C CYS A 16 -6.66 2.22 -3.76
N SER A 17 -6.31 1.23 -4.60
CA SER A 17 -6.93 -0.10 -4.61
C SER A 17 -5.87 -1.19 -4.67
N LYS A 18 -6.27 -2.45 -4.49
CA LYS A 18 -5.34 -3.57 -4.41
C LYS A 18 -5.96 -4.89 -4.84
N SER A 19 -5.11 -5.85 -5.22
CA SER A 19 -5.51 -7.16 -5.71
C SER A 19 -4.57 -8.25 -5.23
N TYR A 20 -5.13 -9.45 -4.99
CA TYR A 20 -4.39 -10.69 -4.70
C TYR A 20 -3.95 -11.44 -5.96
N ALA A 21 -4.12 -10.89 -7.15
CA ALA A 21 -3.72 -11.57 -8.37
C ALA A 21 -2.21 -11.88 -8.36
N TYR A 22 -1.87 -13.08 -8.77
CA TYR A 22 -0.49 -13.58 -8.85
C TYR A 22 -0.03 -13.79 -10.30
N ASP A 23 -0.98 -13.95 -11.22
CA ASP A 23 -0.73 -14.12 -12.64
C ASP A 23 -1.31 -12.95 -13.46
N ARG A 24 -0.95 -12.91 -14.74
CA ARG A 24 -1.38 -11.87 -15.67
C ARG A 24 -2.90 -11.83 -15.85
N ALA A 25 -3.54 -12.98 -15.99
CA ALA A 25 -4.99 -13.06 -16.26
C ALA A 25 -5.80 -12.54 -15.06
N GLY A 26 -5.43 -12.95 -13.85
CA GLY A 26 -6.03 -12.45 -12.62
C GLY A 26 -5.79 -10.96 -12.40
N ALA A 27 -4.59 -10.48 -12.75
CA ALA A 27 -4.24 -9.05 -12.67
C ALA A 27 -5.11 -8.21 -13.61
N GLU A 28 -5.30 -8.64 -14.85
CA GLU A 28 -6.17 -8.00 -15.84
C GLU A 28 -7.63 -7.97 -15.36
N ALA A 29 -8.15 -9.10 -14.93
CA ALA A 29 -9.53 -9.19 -14.42
C ALA A 29 -9.75 -8.28 -13.21
N SER A 30 -8.79 -8.23 -12.28
CA SER A 30 -8.86 -7.42 -11.07
C SER A 30 -8.81 -5.92 -11.36
N LEU A 31 -7.91 -5.48 -12.22
CA LEU A 31 -7.80 -4.07 -12.62
C LEU A 31 -9.05 -3.60 -13.34
N ARG A 32 -9.54 -4.38 -14.32
CA ARG A 32 -10.79 -4.09 -15.03
C ARG A 32 -11.97 -3.93 -14.06
N LYS A 33 -12.16 -4.90 -13.15
CA LYS A 33 -13.20 -4.84 -12.13
C LYS A 33 -13.08 -3.61 -11.23
N ALA A 34 -11.85 -3.20 -10.89
CA ALA A 34 -11.62 -2.02 -10.07
C ALA A 34 -11.99 -0.73 -10.82
N LEU A 35 -11.56 -0.57 -12.08
CA LEU A 35 -11.90 0.57 -12.93
C LEU A 35 -13.42 0.69 -13.14
N GLU A 36 -14.06 -0.41 -13.54
CA GLU A 36 -15.53 -0.50 -13.68
C GLU A 36 -16.24 -0.16 -12.36
N GLY A 37 -15.75 -0.70 -11.23
CA GLY A 37 -16.32 -0.48 -9.90
C GLY A 37 -16.24 0.96 -9.44
N ILE A 38 -15.16 1.65 -9.74
CA ILE A 38 -14.92 3.07 -9.40
C ILE A 38 -15.61 3.99 -10.39
N GLY A 39 -15.70 3.60 -11.67
CA GLY A 39 -16.27 4.40 -12.76
C GLY A 39 -15.29 5.47 -13.26
N ARG A 40 -14.00 5.16 -13.30
CA ARG A 40 -12.92 5.96 -13.87
C ARG A 40 -12.10 5.15 -14.87
N ASP A 41 -11.40 5.83 -15.76
CA ASP A 41 -10.51 5.22 -16.73
C ASP A 41 -9.11 4.95 -16.16
N TYR A 42 -8.83 5.41 -14.95
CA TYR A 42 -7.56 5.18 -14.25
C TYR A 42 -7.74 5.04 -12.74
N ILE A 43 -6.74 4.45 -12.09
CA ILE A 43 -6.57 4.39 -10.62
C ILE A 43 -5.27 5.05 -10.25
N ASP A 44 -5.27 5.87 -9.20
CA ASP A 44 -4.08 6.61 -8.79
C ASP A 44 -3.00 5.67 -8.23
N VAL A 45 -3.37 4.74 -7.34
CA VAL A 45 -2.45 3.77 -6.76
C VAL A 45 -3.06 2.37 -6.84
N PHE A 46 -2.35 1.41 -7.47
CA PHE A 46 -2.78 0.03 -7.52
C PHE A 46 -1.72 -0.90 -6.94
N LEU A 47 -2.09 -1.69 -5.93
CA LEU A 47 -1.15 -2.45 -5.12
C LEU A 47 -1.32 -3.96 -5.29
N MET A 48 -0.21 -4.69 -5.29
CA MET A 48 -0.20 -6.11 -4.96
C MET A 48 -0.54 -6.28 -3.48
N HIS A 49 -1.59 -7.04 -3.16
CA HIS A 49 -2.09 -7.14 -1.80
C HIS A 49 -1.35 -8.19 -0.98
N GLU A 50 -1.03 -7.84 0.28
CA GLU A 50 -0.45 -8.72 1.31
C GLU A 50 0.77 -9.52 0.83
N GLN A 51 1.78 -8.83 0.35
CA GLN A 51 3.06 -9.46 0.06
C GLN A 51 3.82 -9.73 1.37
N GLU A 52 4.45 -10.90 1.49
CA GLU A 52 5.08 -11.34 2.73
C GLU A 52 6.62 -11.28 2.68
N SER A 53 7.21 -11.41 1.49
CA SER A 53 8.66 -11.46 1.31
C SER A 53 9.06 -11.23 -0.14
N ILE A 54 10.37 -11.22 -0.41
CA ILE A 54 10.90 -11.21 -1.78
C ILE A 54 10.39 -12.42 -2.60
N HIS A 55 10.08 -13.55 -1.96
CA HIS A 55 9.58 -14.73 -2.64
C HIS A 55 8.16 -14.56 -3.14
N THR A 56 7.28 -13.91 -2.36
CA THR A 56 5.92 -13.59 -2.81
C THR A 56 5.94 -12.55 -3.93
N ILE A 57 6.80 -11.52 -3.85
CA ILE A 57 6.99 -10.54 -4.94
C ILE A 57 7.42 -11.25 -6.23
N ARG A 58 8.36 -12.18 -6.15
CA ARG A 58 8.82 -12.99 -7.30
C ARG A 58 7.73 -13.93 -7.82
N GLY A 59 6.98 -14.56 -6.93
CA GLY A 59 5.86 -15.45 -7.29
C GLY A 59 4.72 -14.72 -7.99
N HIS A 60 4.54 -13.42 -7.70
CA HIS A 60 3.52 -12.56 -8.31
C HIS A 60 4.08 -11.67 -9.43
N ARG A 61 5.21 -12.05 -10.03
CA ARG A 61 5.90 -11.26 -11.03
C ARG A 61 5.05 -10.96 -12.26
N GLU A 62 4.28 -11.92 -12.76
CA GLU A 62 3.41 -11.70 -13.92
C GLU A 62 2.36 -10.63 -13.67
N ALA A 63 1.78 -10.60 -12.45
CA ALA A 63 0.86 -9.56 -12.05
C ALA A 63 1.55 -8.19 -11.94
N LEU A 64 2.74 -8.12 -11.36
CA LEU A 64 3.54 -6.89 -11.26
C LEU A 64 3.88 -6.34 -12.64
N GLU A 65 4.39 -7.18 -13.56
CA GLU A 65 4.72 -6.78 -14.94
C GLU A 65 3.49 -6.24 -15.68
N TYR A 66 2.32 -6.87 -15.49
CA TYR A 66 1.06 -6.37 -16.03
C TYR A 66 0.69 -4.99 -15.47
N TYR A 67 0.79 -4.77 -14.16
CA TYR A 67 0.48 -3.47 -13.56
C TYR A 67 1.44 -2.37 -14.02
N ILE A 68 2.73 -2.70 -14.19
CA ILE A 68 3.72 -1.78 -14.78
C ILE A 68 3.35 -1.42 -16.24
N GLU A 69 2.94 -2.41 -17.04
CA GLU A 69 2.44 -2.17 -18.39
C GLU A 69 1.21 -1.23 -18.37
N MET A 70 0.25 -1.46 -17.47
CA MET A 70 -0.94 -0.64 -17.34
C MET A 70 -0.64 0.77 -16.82
N ARG A 71 0.38 0.92 -15.97
CA ARG A 71 0.90 2.24 -15.58
C ARG A 71 1.46 2.99 -16.79
N ASN A 72 2.25 2.33 -17.61
CA ASN A 72 2.83 2.94 -18.81
C ASN A 72 1.77 3.33 -19.85
N LYS A 73 0.60 2.67 -19.84
CA LYS A 73 -0.58 3.00 -20.65
C LYS A 73 -1.52 4.04 -20.03
N GLY A 74 -1.27 4.47 -18.79
CA GLY A 74 -2.04 5.48 -18.08
C GLY A 74 -3.28 4.99 -17.33
N TYR A 75 -3.53 3.68 -17.25
CA TYR A 75 -4.62 3.10 -16.45
C TYR A 75 -4.30 3.05 -14.94
N ILE A 76 -3.02 3.08 -14.58
CA ILE A 76 -2.52 3.18 -13.21
C ILE A 76 -1.52 4.33 -13.17
N ARG A 77 -1.55 5.18 -12.13
CA ARG A 77 -0.55 6.25 -11.96
C ARG A 77 0.68 5.77 -11.21
N ALA A 78 0.48 4.99 -10.12
CA ALA A 78 1.56 4.41 -9.35
C ALA A 78 1.27 2.95 -8.98
N VAL A 79 2.29 2.09 -9.13
CA VAL A 79 2.24 0.68 -8.75
C VAL A 79 2.99 0.49 -7.44
N GLY A 80 2.50 -0.42 -6.60
CA GLY A 80 3.13 -0.73 -5.34
C GLY A 80 2.67 -2.05 -4.72
N LEU A 81 2.90 -2.20 -3.44
CA LEU A 81 2.43 -3.36 -2.67
C LEU A 81 1.93 -2.97 -1.29
N SER A 82 1.17 -3.87 -0.65
CA SER A 82 0.84 -3.79 0.76
C SER A 82 1.45 -4.94 1.54
N THR A 83 1.92 -4.67 2.75
CA THR A 83 2.57 -5.69 3.58
C THR A 83 2.39 -5.46 5.08
N HIS A 84 2.40 -6.58 5.82
CA HIS A 84 2.53 -6.65 7.27
C HIS A 84 3.91 -7.16 7.72
N TYR A 85 4.82 -7.42 6.75
CA TYR A 85 6.09 -8.12 6.98
C TYR A 85 7.29 -7.23 6.70
N ILE A 86 8.26 -7.26 7.62
CA ILE A 86 9.56 -6.60 7.47
C ILE A 86 10.36 -7.26 6.34
N ALA A 87 10.30 -8.59 6.22
CA ALA A 87 10.93 -9.33 5.13
C ALA A 87 10.43 -8.92 3.75
N CYS A 88 9.17 -8.49 3.64
CA CYS A 88 8.66 -7.93 2.39
C CYS A 88 9.22 -6.54 2.11
N MET A 89 9.36 -5.69 3.12
CA MET A 89 10.00 -4.38 2.97
C MET A 89 11.44 -4.52 2.47
N ASP A 90 12.21 -5.48 3.00
CA ASP A 90 13.55 -5.81 2.48
C ASP A 90 13.52 -6.26 1.00
N GLY A 91 12.48 -6.99 0.63
CA GLY A 91 12.23 -7.36 -0.77
C GLY A 91 11.95 -6.13 -1.63
N ALA A 92 11.06 -5.25 -1.17
CA ALA A 92 10.63 -4.05 -1.89
C ALA A 92 11.78 -3.06 -2.15
N LEU A 93 12.76 -2.96 -1.24
CA LEU A 93 13.96 -2.14 -1.42
C LEU A 93 14.80 -2.54 -2.65
N ARG A 94 14.61 -3.75 -3.19
CA ARG A 94 15.29 -4.27 -4.39
C ARG A 94 14.46 -4.12 -5.65
N HIS A 95 13.28 -3.52 -5.54
CA HIS A 95 12.29 -3.36 -6.61
C HIS A 95 11.90 -1.89 -6.76
N PRO A 96 12.74 -1.05 -7.39
CA PRO A 96 12.48 0.39 -7.54
C PRO A 96 11.24 0.70 -8.40
N GLU A 97 10.75 -0.28 -9.16
CA GLU A 97 9.48 -0.21 -9.89
C GLU A 97 8.25 -0.16 -8.97
N LEU A 98 8.36 -0.58 -7.71
CA LEU A 98 7.35 -0.44 -6.67
C LEU A 98 7.42 0.99 -6.11
N GLN A 99 6.58 1.86 -6.60
CA GLN A 99 6.61 3.30 -6.29
C GLN A 99 5.93 3.63 -4.96
N VAL A 100 5.00 2.78 -4.49
CA VAL A 100 4.23 3.01 -3.27
C VAL A 100 4.22 1.75 -2.40
N LEU A 101 4.57 1.91 -1.12
CA LEU A 101 4.51 0.85 -0.12
C LEU A 101 3.44 1.18 0.92
N PHE A 102 2.42 0.35 1.00
CA PHE A 102 1.36 0.42 1.98
C PHE A 102 1.72 -0.49 3.15
N SER A 103 2.48 0.06 4.09
CA SER A 103 3.12 -0.68 5.17
C SER A 103 2.37 -0.54 6.50
N LEU A 104 2.33 -1.63 7.27
CA LEU A 104 1.80 -1.61 8.62
C LEU A 104 2.80 -0.96 9.56
N ILE A 105 2.36 0.09 10.25
CA ILE A 105 3.12 0.72 11.33
C ILE A 105 2.18 1.33 12.38
N ASN A 106 2.45 1.09 13.64
CA ASN A 106 1.81 1.74 14.77
C ASN A 106 2.72 1.70 15.99
N LYS A 107 2.42 2.51 16.99
CA LYS A 107 3.20 2.72 18.22
C LYS A 107 3.62 1.42 18.94
N ARG A 108 2.83 0.37 18.85
CA ARG A 108 3.04 -0.91 19.57
C ARG A 108 3.47 -2.06 18.64
N GLY A 109 3.53 -1.84 17.33
CA GLY A 109 3.85 -2.89 16.36
C GLY A 109 2.75 -3.95 16.18
N PHE A 110 1.52 -3.70 16.68
CA PHE A 110 0.42 -4.64 16.53
C PHE A 110 0.12 -4.96 15.08
N GLY A 111 0.21 -6.26 14.74
CA GLY A 111 -0.03 -6.78 13.41
C GLY A 111 1.19 -6.83 12.50
N ILE A 112 2.37 -6.41 12.95
CA ILE A 112 3.64 -6.73 12.30
C ILE A 112 3.89 -8.22 12.53
N ALA A 113 4.14 -8.97 11.46
CA ALA A 113 4.14 -10.44 11.52
C ALA A 113 5.50 -11.03 11.90
N ASP A 114 6.60 -10.32 11.65
CA ASP A 114 7.96 -10.86 11.69
C ASP A 114 8.98 -9.94 12.41
N GLY A 115 8.51 -9.07 13.32
CA GLY A 115 9.40 -8.24 14.11
C GLY A 115 8.70 -7.12 14.85
N THR A 116 9.43 -6.06 15.14
CA THR A 116 9.04 -4.94 15.99
C THR A 116 8.66 -3.69 15.18
N ALA A 117 8.03 -2.71 15.85
CA ALA A 117 7.73 -1.40 15.26
C ALA A 117 9.01 -0.66 14.82
N ASP A 118 10.07 -0.73 15.62
CA ASP A 118 11.33 -0.05 15.31
C ASP A 118 12.03 -0.65 14.09
N GLU A 119 12.02 -1.99 13.96
CA GLU A 119 12.56 -2.68 12.78
C GLU A 119 11.77 -2.33 11.52
N MET A 120 10.43 -2.32 11.60
CA MET A 120 9.58 -1.90 10.48
C MET A 120 9.84 -0.43 10.11
N LEU A 121 9.94 0.46 11.10
CA LEU A 121 10.22 1.88 10.88
C LEU A 121 11.58 2.09 10.19
N ALA A 122 12.59 1.32 10.56
CA ALA A 122 13.90 1.38 9.90
C ALA A 122 13.80 1.04 8.39
N LYS A 123 12.96 0.06 8.03
CA LYS A 123 12.71 -0.29 6.61
C LYS A 123 11.87 0.76 5.89
N ILE A 124 10.89 1.33 6.55
CA ILE A 124 10.08 2.44 6.03
C ILE A 124 10.99 3.61 5.68
N ARG A 125 11.88 4.02 6.59
CA ARG A 125 12.84 5.11 6.33
C ARG A 125 13.78 4.79 5.18
N ALA A 126 14.28 3.56 5.09
CA ALA A 126 15.13 3.14 3.99
C ALA A 126 14.40 3.21 2.63
N ALA A 127 13.14 2.77 2.59
CA ALA A 127 12.32 2.82 1.39
C ALA A 127 12.00 4.26 0.97
N HIS A 128 11.60 5.12 1.91
CA HIS A 128 11.33 6.53 1.66
C HIS A 128 12.58 7.27 1.15
N ALA A 129 13.75 6.98 1.74
CA ALA A 129 15.02 7.54 1.29
C ALA A 129 15.43 7.13 -0.14
N GLN A 130 14.88 6.01 -0.66
CA GLN A 130 15.02 5.59 -2.05
C GLN A 130 13.96 6.20 -2.99
N GLY A 131 13.06 7.05 -2.47
CA GLY A 131 12.01 7.70 -3.23
C GLY A 131 10.71 6.90 -3.39
N GLN A 132 10.54 5.82 -2.62
CA GLN A 132 9.27 5.10 -2.57
C GLN A 132 8.30 5.83 -1.63
N GLY A 133 7.06 6.10 -2.11
CA GLY A 133 6.02 6.73 -1.29
C GLY A 133 5.47 5.76 -0.25
N ILE A 134 5.22 6.25 0.97
CA ILE A 134 4.81 5.42 2.11
C ILE A 134 3.38 5.77 2.55
N ILE A 135 2.51 4.78 2.51
CA ILE A 135 1.17 4.84 3.12
C ILE A 135 1.20 4.02 4.41
N ALA A 136 1.07 4.67 5.57
CA ALA A 136 0.99 3.95 6.84
C ALA A 136 -0.42 3.37 7.06
N MET A 137 -0.51 2.06 7.31
CA MET A 137 -1.78 1.43 7.66
C MET A 137 -1.83 0.99 9.12
N LYS A 138 -3.05 0.88 9.62
CA LYS A 138 -3.37 0.43 10.97
C LYS A 138 -2.71 1.27 12.09
N PRO A 139 -2.72 2.61 12.02
CA PRO A 139 -2.14 3.47 13.06
C PRO A 139 -2.75 3.19 14.44
N LEU A 140 -4.01 2.76 14.50
CA LEU A 140 -4.71 2.37 15.71
C LEU A 140 -4.64 0.86 16.00
N GLY A 141 -3.67 0.13 15.41
CA GLY A 141 -3.43 -1.29 15.67
C GLY A 141 -4.62 -2.20 15.38
N GLY A 142 -5.44 -1.88 14.35
CA GLY A 142 -6.67 -2.64 14.07
C GLY A 142 -7.74 -2.51 15.15
N GLY A 143 -7.71 -1.45 15.95
CA GLY A 143 -8.64 -1.19 17.06
C GLY A 143 -8.03 -1.43 18.45
N HIS A 144 -6.89 -2.11 18.54
CA HIS A 144 -6.26 -2.39 19.84
C HIS A 144 -5.72 -1.14 20.56
N LEU A 145 -5.52 -0.03 19.84
CA LEU A 145 -5.01 1.23 20.39
C LEU A 145 -6.09 2.31 20.54
N ILE A 146 -7.38 1.97 20.48
CA ILE A 146 -8.47 2.96 20.62
C ILE A 146 -8.43 3.69 21.95
N ALA A 147 -8.09 2.99 23.03
CA ALA A 147 -7.94 3.60 24.36
C ALA A 147 -6.76 4.59 24.45
N GLU A 148 -5.76 4.42 23.58
CA GLU A 148 -4.56 5.25 23.48
C GLU A 148 -4.55 6.07 22.14
N ARG A 149 -5.70 6.31 21.53
CA ARG A 149 -5.79 6.84 20.15
C ARG A 149 -4.99 8.13 19.94
N GLU A 150 -5.01 9.05 20.90
CA GLU A 150 -4.26 10.31 20.79
C GLU A 150 -2.76 10.03 20.69
N ALA A 151 -2.20 9.28 21.63
CA ALA A 151 -0.79 8.94 21.61
C ALA A 151 -0.39 8.03 20.41
N ALA A 152 -1.32 7.22 19.89
CA ALA A 152 -1.09 6.40 18.71
C ALA A 152 -1.09 7.26 17.42
N LEU A 153 -1.96 8.26 17.33
CA LEU A 153 -1.97 9.20 16.21
C LEU A 153 -0.78 10.16 16.27
N ASP A 154 -0.45 10.68 17.44
CA ASP A 154 0.75 11.52 17.64
C ASP A 154 2.02 10.79 17.21
N TYR A 155 2.14 9.50 17.55
CA TYR A 155 3.27 8.69 17.11
C TYR A 155 3.41 8.67 15.58
N ILE A 156 2.33 8.42 14.85
CA ILE A 156 2.36 8.35 13.38
C ILE A 156 2.57 9.74 12.75
N LEU A 157 1.94 10.77 13.29
CA LEU A 157 2.04 12.13 12.77
C LEU A 157 3.43 12.74 12.96
N ASN A 158 4.19 12.29 13.98
CA ASN A 158 5.59 12.67 14.18
C ASN A 158 6.60 11.90 13.30
N LEU A 159 6.13 11.02 12.40
CA LEU A 159 6.95 10.32 11.39
C LEU A 159 6.81 10.97 9.99
N ASP A 160 6.58 12.26 9.93
CA ASP A 160 6.44 13.05 8.70
C ASP A 160 7.72 13.12 7.86
N ASP A 161 8.86 12.72 8.45
CA ASP A 161 10.14 12.53 7.77
C ASP A 161 10.17 11.31 6.82
N CYS A 162 9.22 10.35 6.97
CA CYS A 162 9.23 9.10 6.21
C CYS A 162 7.86 8.50 5.91
N ILE A 163 6.77 9.15 6.29
CA ILE A 163 5.39 8.73 6.00
C ILE A 163 4.68 9.84 5.24
N ASP A 164 4.23 9.56 4.02
CA ASP A 164 3.57 10.53 3.15
C ASP A 164 2.07 10.64 3.42
N THR A 165 1.43 9.55 3.83
CA THR A 165 -0.01 9.54 4.14
C THR A 165 -0.41 8.39 5.05
N ILE A 166 -1.58 8.50 5.66
CA ILE A 166 -2.10 7.57 6.66
C ILE A 166 -3.45 7.03 6.22
N ALA A 167 -3.64 5.70 6.29
CA ALA A 167 -4.92 5.05 6.10
C ALA A 167 -5.57 4.71 7.45
N ILE A 168 -6.66 5.40 7.77
CA ILE A 168 -7.44 5.21 8.99
C ILE A 168 -8.79 4.60 8.63
N GLY A 169 -9.16 3.49 9.29
CA GLY A 169 -10.52 2.94 9.25
C GLY A 169 -11.45 3.77 10.12
N MET A 170 -12.62 4.03 9.60
CA MET A 170 -13.71 4.74 10.30
C MET A 170 -14.90 3.80 10.52
#